data_64c336c84b80869a85ca5b547ed46597
#
_entry.id   64c336c84b80869a85ca5b547ed46597
#
_cell.length_a   1.000
_cell.length_b   1.000
_cell.length_c   1.000
_cell.angle_alpha   90.00
_cell.angle_beta   90.00
_cell.angle_gamma   90.00
#
_symmetry.space_group_name_H-M   'P 1'
#
loop_
_entity.id
_entity.type
_entity.pdbx_description
1 polymer ?
#
loop_
_entity_poly.entity_id
_entity_poly.type
_entity_poly.pdbx_seq_one_letter_code
_entity_poly.pdbx_strand_id
1 'polypeptide(L)'
;MIKIWVDDERAMPKEYDFSANTVDIACSLMYLCYVIGEDIFISLDHDAGKYVKDGGDYVQILNILEFKSHEDASWKDYIQNKITFHLHTANPVGRANMRRIIQKNGWREV
;
A
#
# COMPACT_ATOMS: atom_id res chain seq x y z
N MET A 1 -11.73 -10.54 1.12
CA MET A 1 -10.80 -9.47 0.67
C MET A 1 -11.10 -8.18 1.41
N ILE A 2 -10.07 -7.57 1.98
CA ILE A 2 -10.14 -6.29 2.66
C ILE A 2 -9.67 -5.21 1.69
N LYS A 3 -10.46 -4.15 1.48
CA LYS A 3 -10.13 -3.05 0.58
C LYS A 3 -9.73 -1.82 1.40
N ILE A 4 -8.48 -1.36 1.19
CA ILE A 4 -7.87 -0.25 1.92
C ILE A 4 -7.66 0.93 0.98
N TRP A 5 -8.12 2.12 1.40
CA TRP A 5 -7.97 3.37 0.68
C TRP A 5 -6.93 4.24 1.37
N VAL A 6 -5.83 4.58 0.67
CA VAL A 6 -4.74 5.38 1.23
C VAL A 6 -4.70 6.72 0.50
N ASP A 7 -5.10 7.76 1.20
CA ASP A 7 -5.19 9.12 0.65
C ASP A 7 -5.23 10.13 1.79
N ASP A 8 -4.66 11.32 1.57
CA ASP A 8 -4.64 12.40 2.56
C ASP A 8 -5.84 13.36 2.44
N GLU A 9 -6.46 13.43 1.25
CA GLU A 9 -7.50 14.41 0.95
C GLU A 9 -8.82 13.82 0.47
N ARG A 10 -8.74 12.86 -0.47
CA ARG A 10 -9.94 12.32 -1.10
C ARG A 10 -10.68 11.40 -0.16
N ALA A 11 -12.01 11.58 -0.09
CA ALA A 11 -12.85 10.71 0.71
C ALA A 11 -12.81 9.28 0.18
N MET A 12 -12.82 8.33 1.10
CA MET A 12 -12.86 6.91 0.77
C MET A 12 -14.14 6.57 0.01
N PRO A 13 -14.03 5.92 -1.17
CA PRO A 13 -15.22 5.39 -1.86
C PRO A 13 -15.92 4.35 -0.98
N LYS A 14 -17.24 4.27 -1.11
CA LYS A 14 -18.05 3.44 -0.19
C LYS A 14 -17.79 1.94 -0.31
N GLU A 15 -17.21 1.48 -1.43
CA GLU A 15 -16.87 0.07 -1.61
C GLU A 15 -15.60 -0.37 -0.86
N TYR A 16 -14.86 0.58 -0.25
CA TYR A 16 -13.67 0.29 0.55
C TYR A 16 -14.04 0.05 2.01
N ASP A 17 -13.24 -0.76 2.68
CA ASP A 17 -13.48 -1.14 4.08
C ASP A 17 -12.81 -0.20 5.08
N PHE A 18 -11.59 0.25 4.78
CA PHE A 18 -10.79 1.10 5.67
C PHE A 18 -10.07 2.18 4.91
N SER A 19 -9.92 3.35 5.54
CA SER A 19 -9.08 4.42 5.02
C SER A 19 -7.86 4.60 5.93
N ALA A 20 -6.73 4.97 5.31
CA ALA A 20 -5.51 5.31 6.02
C ALA A 20 -4.94 6.59 5.43
N ASN A 21 -4.63 7.58 6.28
CA ASN A 21 -4.03 8.84 5.82
C ASN A 21 -2.54 8.93 6.16
N THR A 22 -1.99 7.96 6.88
CA THR A 22 -0.55 7.88 7.17
C THR A 22 0.00 6.54 6.73
N VAL A 23 1.32 6.51 6.47
CA VAL A 23 2.04 5.26 6.19
C VAL A 23 1.89 4.29 7.37
N ASP A 24 2.01 4.80 8.60
CA ASP A 24 1.95 3.96 9.81
C ASP A 24 0.58 3.27 9.96
N ILE A 25 -0.51 3.99 9.72
CA ILE A 25 -1.85 3.41 9.78
C ILE A 25 -2.03 2.35 8.70
N ALA A 26 -1.61 2.64 7.47
CA ALA A 26 -1.70 1.68 6.37
C ALA A 26 -0.92 0.39 6.69
N CYS A 27 0.31 0.52 7.18
CA CYS A 27 1.14 -0.62 7.54
C CYS A 27 0.52 -1.44 8.68
N SER A 28 -0.10 -0.79 9.67
CA SER A 28 -0.78 -1.48 10.77
C SER A 28 -1.98 -2.29 10.26
N LEU A 29 -2.78 -1.72 9.36
CA LEU A 29 -3.91 -2.44 8.75
C LEU A 29 -3.43 -3.65 7.94
N MET A 30 -2.37 -3.48 7.16
CA MET A 30 -1.80 -4.57 6.36
C MET A 30 -1.23 -5.67 7.24
N TYR A 31 -0.58 -5.31 8.35
CA TYR A 31 -0.08 -6.29 9.31
C TYR A 31 -1.21 -7.14 9.91
N LEU A 32 -2.32 -6.51 10.28
CA LEU A 32 -3.48 -7.23 10.80
C LEU A 32 -4.03 -8.21 9.76
N CYS A 33 -4.15 -7.77 8.50
CA CYS A 33 -4.60 -8.64 7.42
C CYS A 33 -3.64 -9.82 7.20
N TYR A 34 -2.33 -9.56 7.30
CA TYR A 34 -1.32 -10.60 7.20
C TYR A 34 -1.48 -11.64 8.29
N VAL A 35 -1.69 -11.20 9.54
CA VAL A 35 -1.84 -12.11 10.68
C VAL A 35 -3.05 -13.02 10.53
N ILE A 36 -4.18 -12.48 10.05
CA ILE A 36 -5.40 -13.28 9.86
C ILE A 36 -5.47 -13.98 8.49
N GLY A 37 -4.51 -13.74 7.60
CA GLY A 37 -4.43 -14.39 6.30
C GLY A 37 -5.44 -13.89 5.26
N GLU A 38 -5.92 -12.65 5.40
CA GLU A 38 -6.88 -12.05 4.46
C GLU A 38 -6.19 -11.50 3.21
N ASP A 39 -6.88 -11.58 2.08
CA ASP A 39 -6.47 -10.91 0.86
C ASP A 39 -6.68 -9.40 1.01
N ILE A 40 -5.78 -8.62 0.42
CA ILE A 40 -5.82 -7.16 0.45
C ILE A 40 -5.95 -6.62 -0.97
N PHE A 41 -6.84 -5.64 -1.15
CA PHE A 41 -6.83 -4.72 -2.28
C PHE A 41 -6.50 -3.34 -1.72
N ILE A 42 -5.34 -2.78 -2.07
CA ILE A 42 -4.92 -1.48 -1.55
C ILE A 42 -4.80 -0.47 -2.67
N SER A 43 -5.49 0.66 -2.53
CA SER A 43 -5.44 1.76 -3.48
C SER A 43 -4.65 2.92 -2.87
N LEU A 44 -3.61 3.35 -3.57
CA LEU A 44 -2.60 4.27 -3.05
C LEU A 44 -2.59 5.58 -3.83
N ASP A 45 -2.68 6.71 -3.11
CA ASP A 45 -2.16 7.99 -3.57
C ASP A 45 -0.64 8.01 -3.35
N HIS A 46 0.06 9.03 -3.82
CA HIS A 46 1.50 9.19 -3.62
C HIS A 46 1.82 10.15 -2.48
N ASP A 47 1.23 11.34 -2.51
CA ASP A 47 1.61 12.43 -1.61
C ASP A 47 0.79 12.38 -0.32
N ALA A 48 1.47 12.29 0.83
CA ALA A 48 0.82 12.25 2.13
C ALA A 48 0.44 13.63 2.67
N GLY A 49 0.83 14.72 1.99
CA GLY A 49 0.50 16.08 2.37
C GLY A 49 0.90 16.40 3.80
N LYS A 50 -0.05 16.87 4.61
CA LYS A 50 0.21 17.21 6.01
C LYS A 50 0.57 16.02 6.88
N TYR A 51 0.35 14.80 6.41
CA TYR A 51 0.65 13.56 7.16
C TYR A 51 2.04 12.99 6.84
N VAL A 52 2.85 13.70 6.05
CA VAL A 52 4.19 13.23 5.64
C VAL A 52 5.11 12.97 6.85
N LYS A 53 4.91 13.69 7.95
CA LYS A 53 5.67 13.51 9.20
C LYS A 53 5.40 12.17 9.89
N ASP A 54 4.32 11.48 9.55
CA ASP A 54 3.91 10.22 10.16
C ASP A 54 4.22 9.03 9.24
N GLY A 55 5.46 8.97 8.75
CA GLY A 55 5.96 7.85 7.96
C GLY A 55 6.39 8.20 6.54
N GLY A 56 6.22 9.47 6.10
CA GLY A 56 6.60 9.93 4.77
C GLY A 56 5.47 9.85 3.77
N ASP A 57 5.81 9.99 2.49
CA ASP A 57 4.86 9.80 1.40
C ASP A 57 4.54 8.31 1.23
N TYR A 58 3.43 8.02 0.55
CA TYR A 58 2.88 6.66 0.50
C TYR A 58 3.74 5.66 -0.27
N VAL A 59 4.71 6.12 -1.05
CA VAL A 59 5.72 5.24 -1.64
C VAL A 59 6.48 4.45 -0.55
N GLN A 60 6.58 4.99 0.66
CA GLN A 60 7.22 4.32 1.78
C GLN A 60 6.52 3.03 2.17
N ILE A 61 5.22 2.91 1.93
CA ILE A 61 4.49 1.65 2.14
C ILE A 61 5.11 0.55 1.27
N LEU A 62 5.36 0.86 0.00
CA LEU A 62 5.96 -0.10 -0.93
C LEU A 62 7.40 -0.42 -0.55
N ASN A 63 8.17 0.57 -0.11
CA ASN A 63 9.54 0.35 0.36
C ASN A 63 9.58 -0.57 1.59
N ILE A 64 8.66 -0.37 2.53
CA ILE A 64 8.54 -1.21 3.73
C ILE A 64 8.18 -2.64 3.34
N LEU A 65 7.22 -2.82 2.43
CA LEU A 65 6.85 -4.14 1.95
C LEU A 65 8.00 -4.84 1.22
N GLU A 66 8.76 -4.10 0.42
CA GLU A 66 9.94 -4.64 -0.26
C GLU A 66 10.96 -5.13 0.76
N PHE A 67 11.25 -4.32 1.79
CA PHE A 67 12.15 -4.72 2.86
C PHE A 67 11.67 -6.00 3.55
N LYS A 68 10.39 -6.05 3.94
CA LYS A 68 9.80 -7.23 4.57
C LYS A 68 9.90 -8.47 3.68
N SER A 69 9.69 -8.33 2.38
CA SER A 69 9.75 -9.45 1.44
C SER A 69 11.16 -10.02 1.31
N HIS A 70 12.19 -9.19 1.51
CA HIS A 70 13.58 -9.64 1.46
C HIS A 70 14.02 -10.29 2.77
N GLU A 71 13.43 -9.88 3.90
CA GLU A 71 13.82 -10.37 5.23
C GLU A 71 13.02 -11.60 5.67
N ASP A 72 11.84 -11.83 5.12
CA ASP A 72 10.91 -12.85 5.61
C ASP A 72 10.17 -13.51 4.44
N ALA A 73 10.41 -14.82 4.28
CA ALA A 73 9.81 -15.60 3.20
C ALA A 73 8.27 -15.64 3.29
N SER A 74 7.71 -15.59 4.50
CA SER A 74 6.25 -15.60 4.66
C SER A 74 5.63 -14.29 4.20
N TRP A 75 6.30 -13.15 4.44
CA TRP A 75 5.88 -11.86 3.90
C TRP A 75 5.99 -11.81 2.39
N LYS A 76 7.10 -12.33 1.84
CA LYS A 76 7.28 -12.42 0.38
C LYS A 76 6.13 -13.18 -0.26
N ASP A 77 5.79 -14.34 0.27
CA ASP A 77 4.69 -15.17 -0.23
C ASP A 77 3.34 -14.45 -0.09
N TYR A 78 3.10 -13.82 1.05
CA TYR A 78 1.85 -13.10 1.32
C TYR A 78 1.64 -11.95 0.33
N ILE A 79 2.66 -11.10 0.13
CA ILE A 79 2.55 -9.98 -0.80
C ILE A 79 2.29 -10.48 -2.21
N GLN A 80 3.04 -11.50 -2.63
CA GLN A 80 2.96 -12.07 -3.97
C GLN A 80 1.56 -12.62 -4.28
N ASN A 81 0.93 -13.29 -3.32
CA ASN A 81 -0.28 -14.06 -3.54
C ASN A 81 -1.56 -13.42 -2.99
N LYS A 82 -1.45 -12.49 -2.05
CA LYS A 82 -2.60 -11.98 -1.29
C LYS A 82 -2.85 -10.48 -1.44
N ILE A 83 -1.89 -9.72 -1.99
CA ILE A 83 -2.04 -8.26 -2.12
C ILE A 83 -2.17 -7.87 -3.59
N THR A 84 -3.17 -7.05 -3.88
CA THR A 84 -3.36 -6.39 -5.18
C THR A 84 -3.25 -4.89 -4.98
N PHE A 85 -2.41 -4.24 -5.79
CA PHE A 85 -2.16 -2.80 -5.72
C PHE A 85 -2.93 -2.06 -6.81
N HIS A 86 -3.42 -0.87 -6.46
CA HIS A 86 -3.99 0.08 -7.39
C HIS A 86 -3.45 1.47 -7.08
N LEU A 87 -3.04 2.21 -8.12
CA LEU A 87 -2.48 3.55 -7.96
C LEU A 87 -3.50 4.56 -8.47
N HIS A 88 -4.02 5.42 -7.58
CA HIS A 88 -5.00 6.44 -7.94
C HIS A 88 -4.44 7.87 -7.86
N THR A 89 -3.12 8.01 -7.78
CA THR A 89 -2.47 9.33 -7.66
C THR A 89 -2.54 10.15 -8.95
N ALA A 90 -2.68 11.47 -8.79
CA ALA A 90 -2.59 12.42 -9.89
C ALA A 90 -1.14 12.84 -10.19
N ASN A 91 -0.16 12.43 -9.37
CA ASN A 91 1.25 12.75 -9.54
C ASN A 91 1.92 11.76 -10.48
N PRO A 92 2.22 12.13 -11.76
CA PRO A 92 2.76 11.15 -12.71
C PRO A 92 4.16 10.66 -12.36
N VAL A 93 5.01 11.50 -11.75
CA VAL A 93 6.35 11.10 -11.31
C VAL A 93 6.24 10.12 -10.14
N GLY A 94 5.40 10.44 -9.17
CA GLY A 94 5.13 9.56 -8.02
C GLY A 94 4.56 8.23 -8.46
N ARG A 95 3.60 8.24 -9.39
CA ARG A 95 3.02 7.00 -9.95
C ARG A 95 4.09 6.13 -10.61
N ALA A 96 4.96 6.73 -11.41
CA ALA A 96 6.03 5.99 -12.09
C ALA A 96 7.00 5.36 -11.09
N ASN A 97 7.34 6.09 -10.01
CA ASN A 97 8.22 5.58 -8.97
C ASN A 97 7.59 4.39 -8.23
N MET A 98 6.33 4.51 -7.87
CA MET A 98 5.60 3.44 -7.19
C MET A 98 5.45 2.21 -8.10
N ARG A 99 5.10 2.42 -9.36
CA ARG A 99 4.95 1.33 -10.34
C ARG A 99 6.25 0.58 -10.56
N ARG A 100 7.38 1.29 -10.56
CA ARG A 100 8.70 0.66 -10.70
C ARG A 100 8.95 -0.35 -9.57
N ILE A 101 8.60 0.00 -8.35
CA ILE A 101 8.77 -0.90 -7.19
C ILE A 101 7.86 -2.13 -7.35
N ILE A 102 6.60 -1.91 -7.72
CA ILE A 102 5.62 -2.99 -7.92
C ILE A 102 6.11 -3.95 -9.01
N GLN A 103 6.52 -3.41 -10.15
CA GLN A 103 6.99 -4.23 -11.29
C GLN A 103 8.28 -4.97 -10.98
N LYS A 104 9.23 -4.31 -10.32
CA LYS A 104 10.51 -4.92 -9.93
C LYS A 104 10.31 -6.16 -9.07
N ASN A 105 9.32 -6.15 -8.21
CA ASN A 105 9.04 -7.25 -7.30
C ASN A 105 8.04 -8.26 -7.85
N GLY A 106 7.50 -8.02 -9.04
CA GLY A 106 6.51 -8.91 -9.65
C GLY A 106 5.16 -8.92 -8.93
N TRP A 107 4.84 -7.85 -8.20
CA TRP A 107 3.58 -7.73 -7.49
C TRP A 107 2.42 -7.40 -8.45
N ARG A 108 1.18 -7.71 -8.04
CA ARG A 108 0.01 -7.52 -8.87
C ARG A 108 -0.49 -6.08 -8.78
N GLU A 109 -0.60 -5.42 -9.94
CA GLU A 109 -1.21 -4.10 -10.06
C GLU A 109 -2.41 -4.17 -11.00
N VAL A 110 -3.49 -3.46 -10.66
CA VAL A 110 -4.67 -3.31 -11.51
C VAL A 110 -5.02 -1.85 -11.76
#